data_56688fb790dff537845f1a562681f290
#
_entry.id   56688fb790dff537845f1a562681f290
#
_cell.length_a   1.000
_cell.length_b   1.000
_cell.length_c   1.000
_cell.angle_alpha   90.00
_cell.angle_beta   90.00
_cell.angle_gamma   90.00
#
_symmetry.space_group_name_H-M   'P 1'
#
loop_
_entity.id
_entity.type
_entity.pdbx_description
1 polymer ?
#
loop_
_entity_poly.entity_id
_entity_poly.type
_entity_poly.pdbx_seq_one_letter_code
_entity_poly.pdbx_strand_id
1 'polypeptide(L)'
;DYYASRGLGDVYKRQTLWNAVEETETAKDSRLAREFVAALPIELSREEQIQLLQDFIKEQFVADGMCADAAIHDPYPPGHNPHAHILLTVRPLDEKGKWQYKTEKEYLCVKDGEERGFTAAEFKQAQADGWEKQYQYKVGKKKVYMTPSAAQAQGYERISKYPKSTKYGRQNPITERWNSDEQLVLWRQAWADVTNLHLERTGHEERIDHRSHAERGLLERPTVHEGVVARAMDKKGIISDRCELNRQIKADNALLRELRGQVKKLAQAVKNTIPALADAMENP
;
A
#
# COMPACT_ATOMS: atom_id res chain seq x y z
N ASP A 1 -4.65 20.63 11.54
CA ASP A 1 -4.32 20.93 10.12
C ASP A 1 -2.94 20.45 9.69
N TYR A 2 -2.61 19.17 9.97
CA TYR A 2 -1.35 18.53 9.55
C TYR A 2 -1.43 17.89 8.16
N TYR A 3 -2.40 18.23 7.35
CA TYR A 3 -3.04 17.25 6.47
C TYR A 3 -2.81 17.48 5.01
N ALA A 4 -2.04 17.68 4.36
CA ALA A 4 -1.75 17.93 2.97
C ALA A 4 -1.09 19.32 2.82
N SER A 5 0.18 19.37 3.02
CA SER A 5 0.89 20.53 2.57
C SER A 5 0.79 20.57 1.04
N ARG A 6 0.21 21.61 0.49
CA ARG A 6 0.50 22.01 -0.88
C ARG A 6 2.03 22.01 -1.01
N GLY A 7 2.62 21.52 -2.09
CA GLY A 7 4.07 21.38 -2.28
C GLY A 7 4.91 22.66 -2.09
N LEU A 8 4.31 23.74 -1.64
CA LEU A 8 4.89 24.99 -1.17
C LEU A 8 4.45 25.36 0.25
N GLY A 9 3.74 24.44 0.93
CA GLY A 9 3.27 24.66 2.29
C GLY A 9 4.38 24.48 3.28
N ASP A 10 4.53 25.45 4.08
CA ASP A 10 5.21 25.61 5.37
C ASP A 10 6.23 24.48 5.70
N VAL A 11 7.47 24.71 5.29
CA VAL A 11 8.63 23.83 5.56
C VAL A 11 8.68 23.48 7.07
N TYR A 12 8.29 24.41 7.94
CA TYR A 12 8.22 24.17 9.39
C TYR A 12 7.22 23.09 9.78
N LYS A 13 6.05 23.01 9.15
CA LYS A 13 5.04 21.98 9.47
C LYS A 13 5.51 20.61 9.03
N ARG A 14 6.13 20.52 7.86
CA ARG A 14 6.72 19.28 7.36
C ARG A 14 7.85 18.81 8.29
N GLN A 15 8.75 19.70 8.65
CA GLN A 15 9.86 19.40 9.54
C GLN A 15 9.36 18.98 10.93
N THR A 16 8.36 19.67 11.48
CA THR A 16 7.75 19.31 12.77
C THR A 16 7.14 17.91 12.72
N LEU A 17 6.42 17.56 11.66
CA LEU A 17 5.86 16.23 11.48
C LEU A 17 6.96 15.15 11.48
N TRP A 18 7.96 15.30 10.63
CA TRP A 18 8.98 14.27 10.47
C TRP A 18 9.91 14.17 11.68
N ASN A 19 10.22 15.26 12.37
CA ASN A 19 10.90 15.23 13.65
C ASN A 19 10.10 14.45 14.71
N ALA A 20 8.79 14.68 14.81
CA ALA A 20 7.93 13.93 15.73
C ALA A 20 7.85 12.43 15.39
N VAL A 21 7.93 12.07 14.11
CA VAL A 21 8.03 10.67 13.67
C VAL A 21 9.35 10.07 14.13
N GLU A 22 10.49 10.75 13.90
CA GLU A 22 11.82 10.27 14.31
C GLU A 22 11.92 10.09 15.83
N GLU A 23 11.40 11.05 16.60
CA GLU A 23 11.36 10.96 18.07
C GLU A 23 10.53 9.78 18.58
N THR A 24 9.50 9.39 17.82
CA THR A 24 8.60 8.29 18.21
C THR A 24 9.12 6.93 17.74
N GLU A 25 9.80 6.87 16.61
CA GLU A 25 10.32 5.65 15.98
C GLU A 25 11.76 5.35 16.40
N THR A 26 11.96 5.03 17.68
CA THR A 26 13.28 4.90 18.30
C THR A 26 14.02 3.59 18.04
N ALA A 27 13.36 2.56 17.48
CA ALA A 27 14.05 1.29 17.23
C ALA A 27 15.00 1.43 16.00
N LYS A 28 16.19 0.79 16.11
CA LYS A 28 17.25 0.88 15.09
C LYS A 28 16.77 0.59 13.66
N ASP A 29 15.83 -0.35 13.51
CA ASP A 29 15.30 -0.80 12.23
C ASP A 29 13.88 -0.25 12.00
N SER A 30 13.50 0.84 12.68
CA SER A 30 12.19 1.45 12.52
C SER A 30 12.01 2.00 11.11
N ARG A 31 10.91 1.62 10.49
CA ARG A 31 10.45 2.26 9.27
C ARG A 31 9.78 3.57 9.66
N LEU A 32 10.29 4.72 9.13
CA LEU A 32 9.79 6.06 9.45
C LEU A 32 8.57 6.42 8.61
N ALA A 33 8.60 6.07 7.34
CA ALA A 33 7.54 6.38 6.40
C ALA A 33 7.28 5.23 5.43
N ARG A 34 6.14 5.29 4.75
CA ARG A 34 5.90 4.57 3.49
C ARG A 34 5.67 5.58 2.39
N GLU A 35 6.06 5.23 1.19
CA GLU A 35 5.81 6.03 0.00
C GLU A 35 4.70 5.40 -0.84
N PHE A 36 3.80 6.25 -1.33
CA PHE A 36 2.82 5.92 -2.34
C PHE A 36 3.08 6.82 -3.54
N VAL A 37 3.35 6.24 -4.70
CA VAL A 37 3.58 6.99 -5.93
C VAL A 37 2.36 6.83 -6.82
N ALA A 38 1.71 7.96 -7.15
CA ALA A 38 0.51 8.01 -7.95
C ALA A 38 0.77 8.76 -9.26
N ALA A 39 0.55 8.11 -10.41
CA ALA A 39 0.57 8.77 -11.71
C ALA A 39 -0.62 9.73 -11.82
N LEU A 40 -0.38 10.94 -12.31
CA LEU A 40 -1.41 11.96 -12.49
C LEU A 40 -1.84 12.02 -13.96
N PRO A 41 -3.16 12.15 -14.23
CA PRO A 41 -3.65 12.35 -15.59
C PRO A 41 -3.08 13.64 -16.20
N ILE A 42 -2.57 13.54 -17.41
CA ILE A 42 -2.08 14.69 -18.16
C ILE A 42 -3.21 15.55 -18.74
N GLU A 43 -4.40 15.00 -18.80
CA GLU A 43 -5.64 15.64 -19.22
C GLU A 43 -6.10 16.71 -18.22
N LEU A 44 -5.76 16.55 -16.96
CA LEU A 44 -6.11 17.50 -15.90
C LEU A 44 -5.11 18.64 -15.83
N SER A 45 -5.61 19.85 -15.61
CA SER A 45 -4.78 21.01 -15.27
C SER A 45 -4.03 20.79 -13.94
N ARG A 46 -3.02 21.62 -13.68
CA ARG A 46 -2.24 21.52 -12.43
C ARG A 46 -3.11 21.68 -11.18
N GLU A 47 -4.05 22.59 -11.22
CA GLU A 47 -5.00 22.85 -10.14
C GLU A 47 -5.91 21.66 -9.89
N GLU A 48 -6.41 21.03 -10.95
CA GLU A 48 -7.24 19.83 -10.88
C GLU A 48 -6.44 18.63 -10.37
N GLN A 49 -5.19 18.45 -10.80
CA GLN A 49 -4.27 17.43 -10.27
C GLN A 49 -4.03 17.60 -8.77
N ILE A 50 -3.87 18.84 -8.29
CA ILE A 50 -3.71 19.14 -6.86
C ILE A 50 -5.00 18.78 -6.11
N GLN A 51 -6.16 19.14 -6.63
CA GLN A 51 -7.44 18.83 -6.01
C GLN A 51 -7.70 17.32 -5.94
N LEU A 52 -7.46 16.60 -7.04
CA LEU A 52 -7.53 15.14 -7.10
C LEU A 52 -6.65 14.49 -6.01
N LEU A 53 -5.41 14.96 -5.90
CA LEU A 53 -4.45 14.44 -4.93
C LEU A 53 -4.91 14.72 -3.49
N GLN A 54 -5.43 15.92 -3.22
CA GLN A 54 -5.93 16.31 -1.90
C GLN A 54 -7.15 15.47 -1.49
N ASP A 55 -8.10 15.26 -2.39
CA ASP A 55 -9.30 14.48 -2.14
C ASP A 55 -8.91 13.01 -1.82
N PHE A 56 -8.06 12.41 -2.64
CA PHE A 56 -7.57 11.06 -2.41
C PHE A 56 -6.84 10.90 -1.06
N ILE A 57 -5.90 11.79 -0.76
CA ILE A 57 -5.12 11.75 0.49
C ILE A 57 -6.05 11.90 1.70
N LYS A 58 -6.97 12.85 1.63
CA LYS A 58 -7.89 13.13 2.73
C LYS A 58 -8.81 11.94 3.02
N GLU A 59 -9.37 11.34 1.99
CA GLU A 59 -10.34 10.24 2.13
C GLU A 59 -9.67 8.92 2.50
N GLN A 60 -8.51 8.61 1.91
CA GLN A 60 -7.92 7.27 2.02
C GLN A 60 -6.87 7.16 3.12
N PHE A 61 -6.17 8.22 3.44
CA PHE A 61 -5.07 8.17 4.40
C PHE A 61 -5.34 8.97 5.67
N VAL A 62 -5.76 10.23 5.51
CA VAL A 62 -5.98 11.11 6.66
C VAL A 62 -7.19 10.68 7.48
N ALA A 63 -8.29 10.34 6.83
CA ALA A 63 -9.49 9.83 7.49
C ALA A 63 -9.23 8.54 8.29
N ASP A 64 -8.20 7.79 7.92
CA ASP A 64 -7.78 6.55 8.57
C ASP A 64 -6.66 6.76 9.62
N GLY A 65 -6.31 8.00 9.93
CA GLY A 65 -5.36 8.38 10.98
C GLY A 65 -3.89 8.45 10.53
N MET A 66 -3.59 8.43 9.24
CA MET A 66 -2.25 8.71 8.74
C MET A 66 -2.00 10.21 8.62
N CYS A 67 -0.76 10.65 8.84
CA CYS A 67 -0.30 11.92 8.31
C CYS A 67 0.31 11.70 6.94
N ALA A 68 0.09 12.66 6.05
CA ALA A 68 0.58 12.62 4.68
C ALA A 68 1.39 13.89 4.35
N ASP A 69 2.50 13.69 3.65
CA ASP A 69 3.29 14.75 3.02
C ASP A 69 3.43 14.42 1.54
N ALA A 70 2.95 15.29 0.66
CA ALA A 70 2.88 15.01 -0.77
C ALA A 70 3.57 16.09 -1.59
N ALA A 71 4.26 15.65 -2.65
CA ALA A 71 4.88 16.51 -3.65
C ALA A 71 4.55 15.99 -5.05
N ILE A 72 4.19 16.87 -5.96
CA ILE A 72 4.02 16.55 -7.36
C ILE A 72 5.34 16.76 -8.08
N HIS A 73 5.79 15.73 -8.76
CA HIS A 73 6.95 15.74 -9.63
C HIS A 73 6.50 15.78 -11.09
N ASP A 74 6.97 16.79 -11.81
CA ASP A 74 6.69 16.98 -13.22
C ASP A 74 8.01 16.83 -14.00
N PRO A 75 8.30 15.62 -14.52
CA PRO A 75 9.58 15.36 -15.15
C PRO A 75 9.71 16.11 -16.49
N TYR A 76 10.90 16.64 -16.75
CA TYR A 76 11.21 17.33 -18.00
C TYR A 76 11.02 16.45 -19.25
N PRO A 77 10.58 17.04 -20.39
CA PRO A 77 10.49 16.32 -21.66
C PRO A 77 11.82 15.63 -22.03
N PRO A 78 11.77 14.45 -22.73
CA PRO A 78 10.61 13.81 -23.34
C PRO A 78 9.83 12.88 -22.42
N GLY A 79 10.12 12.83 -21.13
CA GLY A 79 9.47 11.95 -20.18
C GLY A 79 8.28 12.61 -19.49
N HIS A 80 7.26 13.00 -20.22
CA HIS A 80 6.06 13.63 -19.64
C HIS A 80 5.20 12.59 -18.91
N ASN A 81 5.46 12.44 -17.64
CA ASN A 81 4.72 11.55 -16.73
C ASN A 81 4.59 12.22 -15.36
N PRO A 82 3.68 13.19 -15.21
CA PRO A 82 3.46 13.84 -13.93
C PRO A 82 2.99 12.82 -12.91
N HIS A 83 3.57 12.86 -11.72
CA HIS A 83 3.23 11.93 -10.64
C HIS A 83 3.42 12.57 -9.27
N ALA A 84 2.69 12.06 -8.31
CA ALA A 84 2.80 12.49 -6.93
C ALA A 84 3.56 11.46 -6.10
N HIS A 85 4.50 11.96 -5.29
CA HIS A 85 5.12 11.23 -4.19
C HIS A 85 4.36 11.58 -2.91
N ILE A 86 3.78 10.59 -2.26
CA ILE A 86 3.01 10.75 -1.03
C ILE A 86 3.74 9.98 0.07
N LEU A 87 4.37 10.69 0.98
CA LEU A 87 4.96 10.09 2.19
C LEU A 87 3.89 10.01 3.28
N LEU A 88 3.72 8.81 3.81
CA LEU A 88 2.71 8.49 4.81
C LEU A 88 3.37 7.98 6.08
N THR A 89 2.83 8.39 7.22
CA THR A 89 3.27 7.84 8.51
C THR A 89 2.88 6.37 8.63
N VAL A 90 3.68 5.61 9.36
CA VAL A 90 3.47 4.17 9.58
C VAL A 90 2.83 3.86 10.94
N ARG A 91 2.53 4.92 11.70
CA ARG A 91 1.88 4.88 13.00
C ARG A 91 0.63 5.75 12.96
N PRO A 92 -0.53 5.27 13.38
CA PRO A 92 -1.75 6.07 13.35
C PRO A 92 -1.74 7.12 14.46
N LEU A 93 -2.41 8.24 14.19
CA LEU A 93 -2.83 9.20 15.20
C LEU A 93 -4.23 8.84 15.70
N ASP A 94 -4.50 9.10 16.98
CA ASP A 94 -5.86 9.11 17.50
C ASP A 94 -6.55 10.46 17.19
N GLU A 95 -7.83 10.57 17.52
CA GLU A 95 -8.65 11.77 17.31
C GLU A 95 -8.11 13.01 18.06
N LYS A 96 -7.24 12.81 19.06
CA LYS A 96 -6.57 13.86 19.83
C LYS A 96 -5.20 14.24 19.29
N GLY A 97 -4.80 13.65 18.15
CA GLY A 97 -3.50 13.88 17.54
C GLY A 97 -2.33 13.21 18.27
N LYS A 98 -2.60 12.16 19.06
CA LYS A 98 -1.57 11.40 19.76
C LYS A 98 -1.21 10.13 18.99
N TRP A 99 0.09 9.83 18.92
CA TRP A 99 0.58 8.60 18.31
C TRP A 99 0.07 7.35 19.02
N GLN A 100 -0.54 6.45 18.29
CA GLN A 100 -0.89 5.11 18.76
C GLN A 100 0.32 4.17 18.64
N TYR A 101 0.25 3.02 19.28
CA TYR A 101 1.29 1.99 19.16
C TYR A 101 1.17 1.27 17.81
N LYS A 102 2.30 0.93 17.18
CA LYS A 102 2.32 -0.06 16.09
C LYS A 102 2.13 -1.47 16.63
N THR A 103 2.81 -1.74 17.74
CA THR A 103 2.72 -3.00 18.46
C THR A 103 2.60 -2.72 19.95
N GLU A 104 1.78 -3.47 20.64
CA GLU A 104 1.65 -3.41 22.09
C GLU A 104 2.32 -4.63 22.71
N LYS A 105 3.00 -4.41 23.85
CA LYS A 105 3.68 -5.49 24.57
C LYS A 105 2.65 -6.50 25.09
N GLU A 106 2.86 -7.76 24.75
CA GLU A 106 1.99 -8.86 25.13
C GLU A 106 2.76 -9.85 26.02
N TYR A 107 2.21 -10.12 27.20
CA TYR A 107 2.78 -11.07 28.15
C TYR A 107 2.20 -12.44 27.92
N LEU A 108 3.05 -13.47 27.90
CA LEU A 108 2.62 -14.86 27.85
C LEU A 108 2.30 -15.36 29.26
N CYS A 109 1.01 -15.53 29.52
CA CYS A 109 0.49 -15.99 30.81
C CYS A 109 0.00 -17.43 30.70
N VAL A 110 -0.06 -18.11 31.84
CA VAL A 110 -0.51 -19.51 31.92
C VAL A 110 -1.62 -19.63 32.94
N LYS A 111 -2.64 -20.45 32.61
CA LYS A 111 -3.69 -20.94 33.48
C LYS A 111 -4.01 -22.36 33.08
N ASP A 112 -4.09 -23.29 34.03
CA ASP A 112 -4.50 -24.71 33.84
C ASP A 112 -3.73 -25.41 32.68
N GLY A 113 -2.46 -25.04 32.47
CA GLY A 113 -1.61 -25.58 31.41
C GLY A 113 -1.78 -24.92 30.03
N GLU A 114 -2.73 -24.03 29.86
CA GLU A 114 -2.89 -23.21 28.67
C GLU A 114 -2.01 -21.95 28.72
N GLU A 115 -1.28 -21.66 27.64
CA GLU A 115 -0.51 -20.42 27.50
C GLU A 115 -1.25 -19.45 26.55
N ARG A 116 -1.47 -18.21 27.01
CA ARG A 116 -2.13 -17.15 26.25
C ARG A 116 -1.45 -15.80 26.43
N GLY A 117 -1.48 -14.99 25.37
CA GLY A 117 -0.96 -13.61 25.38
C GLY A 117 -2.00 -12.61 25.89
N PHE A 118 -1.54 -11.68 26.74
CA PHE A 118 -2.35 -10.57 27.25
C PHE A 118 -1.56 -9.28 27.22
N THR A 119 -2.18 -8.20 26.78
CA THR A 119 -1.63 -6.85 26.95
C THR A 119 -1.62 -6.46 28.43
N ALA A 120 -0.94 -5.36 28.78
CA ALA A 120 -0.92 -4.91 30.17
C ALA A 120 -2.32 -4.54 30.71
N ALA A 121 -3.20 -4.03 29.85
CA ALA A 121 -4.57 -3.67 30.21
C ALA A 121 -5.43 -4.93 30.41
N GLU A 122 -5.38 -5.87 29.47
CA GLU A 122 -6.13 -7.13 29.55
C GLU A 122 -5.67 -7.99 30.73
N PHE A 123 -4.40 -7.97 31.06
CA PHE A 123 -3.86 -8.78 32.17
C PHE A 123 -4.49 -8.42 33.52
N LYS A 124 -4.93 -7.19 33.72
CA LYS A 124 -5.60 -6.80 34.97
C LYS A 124 -6.84 -7.64 35.22
N GLN A 125 -7.64 -7.88 34.18
CA GLN A 125 -8.82 -8.74 34.26
C GLN A 125 -8.41 -10.21 34.27
N ALA A 126 -7.52 -10.62 33.39
CA ALA A 126 -7.04 -12.00 33.29
C ALA A 126 -6.44 -12.51 34.61
N GLN A 127 -5.78 -11.63 35.37
CA GLN A 127 -5.22 -11.97 36.69
C GLN A 127 -6.35 -12.33 37.68
N ALA A 128 -7.47 -11.61 37.66
CA ALA A 128 -8.62 -11.94 38.49
C ALA A 128 -9.24 -13.31 38.11
N ASP A 129 -9.15 -13.67 36.85
CA ASP A 129 -9.60 -14.94 36.29
C ASP A 129 -8.60 -16.11 36.54
N GLY A 130 -7.49 -15.85 37.22
CA GLY A 130 -6.48 -16.84 37.58
C GLY A 130 -5.34 -17.05 36.61
N TRP A 131 -5.16 -16.14 35.61
CA TRP A 131 -3.99 -16.17 34.73
C TRP A 131 -2.75 -15.61 35.41
N GLU A 132 -1.61 -16.29 35.29
CA GLU A 132 -0.34 -15.88 35.86
C GLU A 132 0.71 -15.58 34.80
N LYS A 133 1.49 -14.50 34.98
CA LYS A 133 2.66 -14.22 34.16
C LYS A 133 3.76 -15.24 34.42
N GLN A 134 4.47 -15.63 33.39
CA GLN A 134 5.64 -16.50 33.50
C GLN A 134 6.92 -15.68 33.65
N TYR A 135 7.83 -16.20 34.45
CA TYR A 135 9.17 -15.64 34.64
C TYR A 135 10.22 -16.74 34.48
N GLN A 136 11.48 -16.36 34.28
CA GLN A 136 12.58 -17.33 34.29
C GLN A 136 13.00 -17.64 35.69
N TYR A 137 13.15 -18.93 35.97
CA TYR A 137 13.62 -19.49 37.22
C TYR A 137 14.80 -20.41 36.95
N LYS A 138 15.68 -20.55 37.96
CA LYS A 138 16.84 -21.46 37.93
C LYS A 138 16.41 -22.85 38.40
N VAL A 139 16.50 -23.85 37.48
CA VAL A 139 16.24 -25.25 37.80
C VAL A 139 17.50 -26.05 37.52
N GLY A 140 18.29 -26.28 38.54
CA GLY A 140 19.62 -26.85 38.42
C GLY A 140 20.54 -25.96 37.55
N LYS A 141 21.00 -26.49 36.42
CA LYS A 141 21.81 -25.72 35.42
C LYS A 141 20.98 -25.05 34.32
N LYS A 142 19.67 -25.26 34.28
CA LYS A 142 18.78 -24.73 33.22
C LYS A 142 17.98 -23.53 33.68
N LYS A 143 17.60 -22.69 32.72
CA LYS A 143 16.64 -21.59 32.88
C LYS A 143 15.33 -22.02 32.28
N VAL A 144 14.25 -22.00 33.09
CA VAL A 144 12.92 -22.46 32.68
C VAL A 144 11.90 -21.33 32.94
N TYR A 145 10.95 -21.15 32.04
CA TYR A 145 9.82 -20.27 32.27
C TYR A 145 8.72 -21.02 33.01
N MET A 146 8.22 -20.45 34.11
CA MET A 146 7.10 -20.96 34.88
C MET A 146 6.38 -19.81 35.60
N THR A 147 5.22 -20.10 36.15
CA THR A 147 4.46 -19.14 36.96
C THR A 147 5.06 -19.00 38.36
N PRO A 148 4.83 -17.85 39.05
CA PRO A 148 5.25 -17.67 40.41
C PRO A 148 4.73 -18.74 41.37
N SER A 149 3.44 -19.13 41.22
CA SER A 149 2.81 -20.18 42.05
C SER A 149 3.52 -21.53 41.86
N ALA A 150 3.80 -21.94 40.63
CA ALA A 150 4.50 -23.21 40.35
C ALA A 150 5.95 -23.18 40.85
N ALA A 151 6.63 -22.04 40.75
CA ALA A 151 8.01 -21.88 41.25
C ALA A 151 8.10 -21.90 42.77
N GLN A 152 7.14 -21.25 43.43
CA GLN A 152 7.07 -21.23 44.91
C GLN A 152 6.81 -22.63 45.45
N ALA A 153 5.93 -23.44 44.84
CA ALA A 153 5.66 -24.80 45.23
C ALA A 153 6.91 -25.71 45.17
N GLN A 154 7.88 -25.38 44.32
CA GLN A 154 9.11 -26.15 44.10
C GLN A 154 10.39 -25.49 44.68
N GLY A 155 10.25 -24.30 45.30
CA GLY A 155 11.36 -23.59 45.96
C GLY A 155 12.38 -23.03 44.95
N TYR A 156 12.00 -22.73 43.70
CA TYR A 156 12.92 -22.21 42.71
C TYR A 156 13.11 -20.69 42.82
N GLU A 157 14.33 -20.24 42.54
CA GLU A 157 14.69 -18.84 42.58
C GLU A 157 14.46 -18.17 41.25
N ARG A 158 13.77 -17.01 41.26
CA ARG A 158 13.51 -16.18 40.09
C ARG A 158 14.76 -15.45 39.64
N ILE A 159 15.08 -15.56 38.34
CA ILE A 159 16.28 -14.95 37.75
C ILE A 159 15.96 -13.83 36.73
N SER A 160 14.72 -13.72 36.25
CA SER A 160 14.33 -12.63 35.32
C SER A 160 13.53 -11.54 36.03
N LYS A 161 13.88 -10.27 35.76
CA LYS A 161 13.12 -9.11 36.20
C LYS A 161 11.78 -8.99 35.48
N TYR A 162 11.78 -9.29 34.16
CA TYR A 162 10.63 -9.11 33.30
C TYR A 162 9.96 -10.44 33.01
N PRO A 163 8.63 -10.43 32.83
CA PRO A 163 7.89 -11.63 32.46
C PRO A 163 8.16 -12.04 31.00
N LYS A 164 7.89 -13.30 30.71
CA LYS A 164 7.86 -13.82 29.34
C LYS A 164 6.89 -13.01 28.50
N SER A 165 7.31 -12.62 27.33
CA SER A 165 6.49 -11.85 26.39
C SER A 165 6.66 -12.41 25.00
N THR A 166 5.69 -12.13 24.12
CA THR A 166 5.84 -12.40 22.69
C THR A 166 7.00 -11.59 22.12
N LYS A 167 7.67 -12.14 21.10
CA LYS A 167 8.86 -11.52 20.51
C LYS A 167 8.58 -10.16 19.89
N TYR A 168 7.43 -10.02 19.24
CA TYR A 168 7.05 -8.82 18.47
C TYR A 168 5.90 -8.03 19.07
N GLY A 169 5.29 -8.52 20.17
CA GLY A 169 4.06 -7.94 20.71
C GLY A 169 2.83 -8.27 19.85
N ARG A 170 1.69 -7.72 20.26
CA ARG A 170 0.46 -7.75 19.47
C ARG A 170 0.46 -6.55 18.54
N GLN A 171 0.20 -6.76 17.26
CA GLN A 171 0.12 -5.67 16.30
C GLN A 171 -1.16 -4.83 16.52
N ASN A 172 -1.06 -3.52 16.29
CA ASN A 172 -2.23 -2.67 16.22
C ASN A 172 -3.03 -3.05 14.98
N PRO A 173 -4.34 -3.36 15.10
CA PRO A 173 -5.16 -3.79 13.97
C PRO A 173 -5.18 -2.79 12.79
N ILE A 174 -5.07 -1.48 13.08
CA ILE A 174 -5.00 -0.45 12.05
C ILE A 174 -3.70 -0.60 11.26
N THR A 175 -2.55 -0.73 11.95
CA THR A 175 -1.25 -0.88 11.27
C THR A 175 -1.11 -2.22 10.55
N GLU A 176 -1.72 -3.28 11.07
CA GLU A 176 -1.77 -4.59 10.42
C GLU A 176 -2.55 -4.49 9.11
N ARG A 177 -3.74 -3.90 9.12
CA ARG A 177 -4.55 -3.64 7.93
C ARG A 177 -3.77 -2.81 6.90
N TRP A 178 -3.11 -1.72 7.31
CA TRP A 178 -2.31 -0.90 6.39
C TRP A 178 -1.15 -1.64 5.72
N ASN A 179 -0.71 -2.76 6.29
CA ASN A 179 0.37 -3.57 5.74
C ASN A 179 -0.15 -4.78 4.93
N SER A 180 -1.46 -4.95 4.82
CA SER A 180 -2.05 -6.06 4.07
C SER A 180 -2.06 -5.80 2.56
N ASP A 181 -2.02 -6.89 1.79
CA ASP A 181 -2.13 -6.82 0.33
C ASP A 181 -3.54 -6.38 -0.10
N GLU A 182 -4.56 -6.75 0.67
CA GLU A 182 -5.95 -6.35 0.45
C GLU A 182 -6.11 -4.83 0.54
N GLN A 183 -5.48 -4.20 1.54
CA GLN A 183 -5.53 -2.74 1.68
C GLN A 183 -4.82 -2.04 0.51
N LEU A 184 -3.73 -2.60 0.02
CA LEU A 184 -3.05 -2.06 -1.17
C LEU A 184 -3.96 -2.09 -2.39
N VAL A 185 -4.71 -3.18 -2.61
CA VAL A 185 -5.68 -3.29 -3.70
C VAL A 185 -6.80 -2.26 -3.55
N LEU A 186 -7.33 -2.08 -2.33
CA LEU A 186 -8.36 -1.06 -2.05
C LEU A 186 -7.87 0.36 -2.34
N TRP A 187 -6.65 0.72 -1.94
CA TRP A 187 -6.08 2.04 -2.26
C TRP A 187 -5.88 2.24 -3.76
N ARG A 188 -5.46 1.20 -4.50
CA ARG A 188 -5.32 1.27 -5.96
C ARG A 188 -6.67 1.44 -6.65
N GLN A 189 -7.69 0.75 -6.17
CA GLN A 189 -9.07 0.91 -6.65
C GLN A 189 -9.57 2.33 -6.37
N ALA A 190 -9.47 2.79 -5.13
CA ALA A 190 -9.89 4.14 -4.73
C ALA A 190 -9.18 5.23 -5.55
N TRP A 191 -7.88 5.06 -5.85
CA TRP A 191 -7.17 5.98 -6.74
C TRP A 191 -7.80 6.02 -8.15
N ALA A 192 -8.14 4.85 -8.71
CA ALA A 192 -8.78 4.80 -10.01
C ALA A 192 -10.18 5.45 -9.98
N ASP A 193 -10.97 5.18 -8.95
CA ASP A 193 -12.33 5.69 -8.81
C ASP A 193 -12.34 7.22 -8.66
N VAL A 194 -11.50 7.78 -7.77
CA VAL A 194 -11.40 9.23 -7.57
C VAL A 194 -10.84 9.91 -8.82
N THR A 195 -9.84 9.32 -9.48
CA THR A 195 -9.29 9.85 -10.74
C THR A 195 -10.36 9.90 -11.83
N ASN A 196 -11.11 8.82 -12.00
CA ASN A 196 -12.16 8.75 -13.00
C ASN A 196 -13.30 9.75 -12.73
N LEU A 197 -13.61 9.99 -11.46
CA LEU A 197 -14.57 11.01 -11.06
C LEU A 197 -14.11 12.42 -11.43
N HIS A 198 -12.83 12.75 -11.21
CA HIS A 198 -12.26 14.03 -11.59
C HIS A 198 -12.23 14.22 -13.10
N LEU A 199 -11.80 13.20 -13.86
CA LEU A 199 -11.83 13.23 -15.32
C LEU A 199 -13.25 13.45 -15.89
N GLU A 200 -14.24 12.79 -15.30
CA GLU A 200 -15.65 12.96 -15.70
C GLU A 200 -16.16 14.38 -15.41
N ARG A 201 -15.88 14.91 -14.23
CA ARG A 201 -16.28 16.27 -13.83
C ARG A 201 -15.70 17.35 -14.72
N THR A 202 -14.51 17.11 -15.27
CA THR A 202 -13.81 18.04 -16.17
C THR A 202 -14.08 17.77 -17.66
N GLY A 203 -14.96 16.81 -17.98
CA GLY A 203 -15.43 16.53 -19.34
C GLY A 203 -14.49 15.67 -20.18
N HIS A 204 -13.57 14.94 -19.55
CA HIS A 204 -12.67 14.01 -20.21
C HIS A 204 -13.27 12.61 -20.32
N GLU A 205 -13.03 11.94 -21.45
CA GLU A 205 -13.51 10.57 -21.73
C GLU A 205 -12.54 9.50 -21.24
N GLU A 206 -11.29 9.84 -21.00
CA GLU A 206 -10.25 8.95 -20.52
C GLU A 206 -10.61 8.36 -19.15
N ARG A 207 -10.28 7.08 -18.99
CA ARG A 207 -10.50 6.35 -17.72
C ARG A 207 -9.31 5.46 -17.41
N ILE A 208 -8.97 5.37 -16.13
CA ILE A 208 -7.98 4.44 -15.62
C ILE A 208 -8.63 3.25 -14.93
N ASP A 209 -7.92 2.13 -14.88
CA ASP A 209 -8.36 0.89 -14.22
C ASP A 209 -7.19 0.34 -13.39
N HIS A 210 -7.43 0.08 -12.12
CA HIS A 210 -6.41 -0.40 -11.18
C HIS A 210 -6.01 -1.86 -11.41
N ARG A 211 -6.84 -2.63 -12.13
CA ARG A 211 -6.62 -4.06 -12.38
C ARG A 211 -5.54 -4.27 -13.43
N SER A 212 -4.83 -5.37 -13.31
CA SER A 212 -3.85 -5.78 -14.31
C SER A 212 -4.50 -6.06 -15.68
N HIS A 213 -3.71 -6.05 -16.75
CA HIS A 213 -4.21 -6.41 -18.08
C HIS A 213 -4.83 -7.82 -18.11
N ALA A 214 -4.25 -8.76 -17.38
CA ALA A 214 -4.77 -10.12 -17.27
C ALA A 214 -6.17 -10.19 -16.61
N GLU A 215 -6.34 -9.48 -15.50
CA GLU A 215 -7.66 -9.39 -14.80
C GLU A 215 -8.73 -8.69 -15.64
N ARG A 216 -8.31 -7.78 -16.51
CA ARG A 216 -9.20 -7.11 -17.47
C ARG A 216 -9.48 -7.93 -18.73
N GLY A 217 -8.88 -9.12 -18.86
CA GLY A 217 -8.98 -9.95 -20.06
C GLY A 217 -8.33 -9.31 -21.30
N LEU A 218 -7.37 -8.38 -21.10
CA LEU A 218 -6.64 -7.76 -22.19
C LEU A 218 -5.50 -8.69 -22.64
N LEU A 219 -5.34 -8.82 -23.95
CA LEU A 219 -4.22 -9.58 -24.53
C LEU A 219 -2.95 -8.76 -24.65
N GLU A 220 -3.03 -7.44 -24.54
CA GLU A 220 -1.87 -6.56 -24.54
C GLU A 220 -0.98 -6.83 -23.34
N ARG A 221 0.33 -6.93 -23.58
CA ARG A 221 1.34 -7.11 -22.52
C ARG A 221 1.68 -5.76 -21.90
N PRO A 222 1.78 -5.66 -20.57
CA PRO A 222 2.26 -4.45 -19.91
C PRO A 222 3.77 -4.28 -20.14
N THR A 223 4.22 -3.02 -20.28
CA THR A 223 5.65 -2.70 -20.30
C THR A 223 6.27 -2.86 -18.92
N VAL A 224 7.57 -3.11 -18.88
CA VAL A 224 8.35 -3.19 -17.63
C VAL A 224 8.99 -1.85 -17.29
N HIS A 225 9.21 -1.60 -16.01
CA HIS A 225 9.94 -0.40 -15.58
C HIS A 225 11.39 -0.45 -16.04
N GLU A 226 11.80 0.50 -16.87
CA GLU A 226 13.15 0.55 -17.44
C GLU A 226 14.21 0.97 -16.41
N GLY A 227 13.88 1.96 -15.58
CA GLY A 227 14.81 2.58 -14.64
C GLY A 227 15.73 3.60 -15.27
N VAL A 228 16.32 4.47 -14.43
CA VAL A 228 17.16 5.60 -14.87
C VAL A 228 18.41 5.12 -15.59
N VAL A 229 19.06 4.07 -15.11
CA VAL A 229 20.29 3.54 -15.67
C VAL A 229 20.06 2.97 -17.07
N ALA A 230 19.03 2.14 -17.26
CA ALA A 230 18.71 1.57 -18.56
C ALA A 230 18.38 2.64 -19.60
N ARG A 231 17.59 3.67 -19.22
CA ARG A 231 17.31 4.82 -20.09
C ARG A 231 18.55 5.66 -20.43
N ALA A 232 19.46 5.84 -19.46
CA ALA A 232 20.70 6.55 -19.71
C ALA A 232 21.63 5.79 -20.67
N MET A 233 21.68 4.47 -20.57
CA MET A 233 22.40 3.60 -21.50
C MET A 233 21.80 3.69 -22.91
N ASP A 234 20.48 3.56 -23.02
CA ASP A 234 19.74 3.60 -24.28
C ASP A 234 19.96 4.94 -25.02
N LYS A 235 19.92 6.07 -24.30
CA LYS A 235 20.23 7.41 -24.86
C LYS A 235 21.66 7.52 -25.42
N LYS A 236 22.60 6.71 -24.93
CA LYS A 236 23.97 6.64 -25.40
C LYS A 236 24.17 5.59 -26.51
N GLY A 237 23.10 4.98 -27.00
CA GLY A 237 23.16 3.92 -28.01
C GLY A 237 23.64 2.57 -27.46
N ILE A 238 23.72 2.41 -26.14
CA ILE A 238 24.08 1.14 -25.49
C ILE A 238 22.80 0.32 -25.30
N ILE A 239 22.81 -0.90 -25.85
CA ILE A 239 21.63 -1.79 -25.76
C ILE A 239 21.33 -2.09 -24.30
N SER A 240 20.05 -1.89 -23.95
CA SER A 240 19.50 -2.28 -22.65
C SER A 240 18.37 -3.27 -22.84
N ASP A 241 18.49 -4.44 -22.25
CA ASP A 241 17.50 -5.52 -22.37
C ASP A 241 16.10 -5.06 -22.01
N ARG A 242 15.95 -4.20 -20.98
CA ARG A 242 14.65 -3.67 -20.56
C ARG A 242 14.04 -2.71 -21.57
N CYS A 243 14.84 -1.83 -22.16
CA CYS A 243 14.39 -0.90 -23.19
C CYS A 243 14.03 -1.66 -24.48
N GLU A 244 14.83 -2.66 -24.84
CA GLU A 244 14.56 -3.50 -26.00
C GLU A 244 13.29 -4.34 -25.81
N LEU A 245 13.13 -4.96 -24.65
CA LEU A 245 11.90 -5.67 -24.29
C LEU A 245 10.67 -4.77 -24.41
N ASN A 246 10.74 -3.53 -23.92
CA ASN A 246 9.63 -2.60 -24.03
C ASN A 246 9.35 -2.16 -25.46
N ARG A 247 10.38 -2.05 -26.32
CA ARG A 247 10.16 -1.80 -27.76
C ARG A 247 9.42 -2.97 -28.41
N GLN A 248 9.82 -4.19 -28.11
CA GLN A 248 9.16 -5.39 -28.59
C GLN A 248 7.71 -5.48 -28.12
N ILE A 249 7.45 -5.27 -26.81
CA ILE A 249 6.10 -5.27 -26.24
C ILE A 249 5.23 -4.21 -26.93
N LYS A 250 5.74 -3.01 -27.17
CA LYS A 250 4.99 -1.94 -27.85
C LYS A 250 4.67 -2.31 -29.30
N ALA A 251 5.62 -2.92 -30.02
CA ALA A 251 5.42 -3.38 -31.39
C ALA A 251 4.36 -4.51 -31.45
N ASP A 252 4.46 -5.50 -30.56
CA ASP A 252 3.51 -6.61 -30.47
C ASP A 252 2.10 -6.12 -30.14
N ASN A 253 1.96 -5.20 -29.20
CA ASN A 253 0.69 -4.59 -28.83
C ASN A 253 0.09 -3.75 -29.97
N ALA A 254 0.91 -3.05 -30.76
CA ALA A 254 0.47 -2.28 -31.93
C ALA A 254 -0.09 -3.24 -32.99
N LEU A 255 0.64 -4.31 -33.31
CA LEU A 255 0.20 -5.33 -34.25
C LEU A 255 -1.10 -6.00 -33.79
N LEU A 256 -1.22 -6.31 -32.51
CA LEU A 256 -2.43 -6.90 -31.93
C LEU A 256 -3.65 -6.00 -32.10
N ARG A 257 -3.49 -4.69 -31.87
CA ARG A 257 -4.57 -3.70 -32.07
C ARG A 257 -4.98 -3.60 -33.54
N GLU A 258 -4.03 -3.60 -34.45
CA GLU A 258 -4.29 -3.57 -35.88
C GLU A 258 -5.08 -4.81 -36.34
N LEU A 259 -4.62 -6.01 -35.95
CA LEU A 259 -5.29 -7.27 -36.25
C LEU A 259 -6.73 -7.32 -35.73
N ARG A 260 -6.94 -6.85 -34.49
CA ARG A 260 -8.29 -6.73 -33.89
C ARG A 260 -9.17 -5.80 -34.71
N GLY A 261 -8.62 -4.66 -35.16
CA GLY A 261 -9.32 -3.73 -36.03
C GLY A 261 -9.75 -4.37 -37.38
N GLN A 262 -8.85 -5.15 -37.98
CA GLN A 262 -9.12 -5.88 -39.22
C GLN A 262 -10.20 -6.97 -39.02
N VAL A 263 -10.09 -7.76 -37.95
CA VAL A 263 -11.10 -8.79 -37.59
C VAL A 263 -12.47 -8.17 -37.36
N LYS A 264 -12.53 -7.02 -36.63
CA LYS A 264 -13.80 -6.31 -36.42
C LYS A 264 -14.42 -5.81 -37.70
N LYS A 265 -13.62 -5.25 -38.63
CA LYS A 265 -14.08 -4.83 -39.94
C LYS A 265 -14.61 -6.01 -40.79
N LEU A 266 -13.86 -7.13 -40.76
CA LEU A 266 -14.28 -8.34 -41.49
C LEU A 266 -15.57 -8.92 -40.92
N ALA A 267 -15.68 -9.03 -39.59
CA ALA A 267 -16.92 -9.49 -38.95
C ALA A 267 -18.11 -8.62 -39.27
N GLN A 268 -17.93 -7.29 -39.32
CA GLN A 268 -18.99 -6.36 -39.71
C GLN A 268 -19.36 -6.53 -41.20
N ALA A 269 -18.39 -6.71 -42.09
CA ALA A 269 -18.64 -6.96 -43.50
C ALA A 269 -19.43 -8.26 -43.71
N VAL A 270 -19.04 -9.35 -43.06
CA VAL A 270 -19.80 -10.63 -43.10
C VAL A 270 -21.22 -10.44 -42.59
N LYS A 271 -21.39 -9.76 -41.44
CA LYS A 271 -22.73 -9.48 -40.88
C LYS A 271 -23.63 -8.68 -41.83
N ASN A 272 -23.05 -7.74 -42.58
CA ASN A 272 -23.80 -6.94 -43.55
C ASN A 272 -24.10 -7.71 -44.84
N THR A 273 -23.32 -8.72 -45.20
CA THR A 273 -23.49 -9.51 -46.43
C THR A 273 -24.52 -10.63 -46.27
N ILE A 274 -24.71 -11.17 -45.05
CA ILE A 274 -25.67 -12.26 -44.80
C ILE A 274 -27.11 -11.89 -45.21
N PRO A 275 -27.69 -10.71 -44.86
CA PRO A 275 -29.03 -10.35 -45.27
C PRO A 275 -29.17 -10.23 -46.78
N ALA A 276 -28.19 -9.64 -47.48
CA ALA A 276 -28.20 -9.49 -48.92
C ALA A 276 -28.18 -10.85 -49.67
N LEU A 277 -27.46 -11.82 -49.11
CA LEU A 277 -27.46 -13.20 -49.63
C LEU A 277 -28.82 -13.89 -49.39
N ALA A 278 -29.41 -13.69 -48.21
CA ALA A 278 -30.75 -14.25 -47.92
C ALA A 278 -31.81 -13.69 -48.87
N ASP A 279 -31.84 -12.37 -49.09
CA ASP A 279 -32.75 -11.71 -50.04
C ASP A 279 -32.56 -12.21 -51.50
N ALA A 280 -31.30 -12.43 -51.89
CA ALA A 280 -30.99 -12.96 -53.23
C ALA A 280 -31.38 -14.44 -53.42
N MET A 281 -31.46 -15.21 -52.33
CA MET A 281 -31.94 -16.61 -52.37
C MET A 281 -33.47 -16.72 -52.34
N GLU A 282 -34.17 -15.74 -51.76
CA GLU A 282 -35.64 -15.69 -51.72
C GLU A 282 -36.26 -15.10 -52.99
N ASN A 283 -35.49 -14.32 -53.73
CA ASN A 283 -35.90 -13.70 -54.99
C ASN A 283 -34.91 -14.02 -56.12
N PRO A 284 -34.92 -15.27 -56.70
CA PRO A 284 -34.01 -15.66 -57.75
C PRO A 284 -34.31 -15.00 -59.10
#